data_39eaa45d2595a2273ed6f56e572d1c35
#
_entry.id   39eaa45d2595a2273ed6f56e572d1c35
#
_cell.length_a   1.000
_cell.length_b   1.000
_cell.length_c   1.000
_cell.angle_alpha   90.00
_cell.angle_beta   90.00
_cell.angle_gamma   90.00
#
_symmetry.space_group_name_H-M   'P 1'
#
loop_
_entity.id
_entity.type
_entity.pdbx_description
1 polymer ?
#
loop_
_entity_poly.entity_id
_entity_poly.type
_entity_poly.pdbx_seq_one_letter_code
_entity_poly.pdbx_strand_id
1 'polypeptide(L)'
;FTVNFYAIIFGLIFISAPFVLYKVSQPIPSNLQDLTDDEKDKLLGVARRTWHYFEKNLTPEYHYLIPDNYQENREDKLDLRTSPTDIAFSLLAVVSADELGFIKTNEAIRLISNIIDTVEDLEKWNGHLYNWYSIKTMSAMQPQFVSTIDSGNFVASLMVVQQFLLAKNDEKLAKKVERLVRNTNFKKLYNKKDVFSIGYDVNEAALSIYNYNKFASESRLTSFIAIAKGDVPSKHWFCLDKSLTSFNHAKGLISWSGTSFEYYMPYLFMKNYPNTLLDETYHFAHMCQKEYMASIDKALPWGISECAYDELD
;
A
#
# COMPACT_ATOMS: atom_id res chain seq x y z
N PHE A 1 -1.18 45.49 -48.10
CA PHE A 1 -1.31 44.42 -47.09
C PHE A 1 -0.01 44.45 -46.26
N THR A 2 -0.03 45.05 -45.10
CA THR A 2 1.07 44.93 -44.11
C THR A 2 0.92 43.54 -43.45
N VAL A 3 1.83 42.65 -43.74
CA VAL A 3 1.88 41.32 -43.11
C VAL A 3 2.22 41.56 -41.65
N ASN A 4 1.27 41.23 -40.78
CA ASN A 4 1.50 41.35 -39.33
C ASN A 4 2.45 40.23 -38.90
N PHE A 5 3.69 40.59 -38.54
CA PHE A 5 4.74 39.66 -38.13
C PHE A 5 4.31 38.73 -36.97
N TYR A 6 3.52 39.25 -36.03
CA TYR A 6 2.97 38.44 -34.96
C TYR A 6 2.00 37.37 -35.44
N ALA A 7 1.18 37.68 -36.45
CA ALA A 7 0.26 36.71 -37.04
C ALA A 7 1.01 35.53 -37.71
N ILE A 8 2.18 35.79 -38.31
CA ILE A 8 3.03 34.75 -38.86
C ILE A 8 3.57 33.85 -37.77
N ILE A 9 4.10 34.42 -36.66
CA ILE A 9 4.63 33.64 -35.54
C ILE A 9 3.54 32.75 -34.93
N PHE A 10 2.37 33.31 -34.64
CA PHE A 10 1.24 32.52 -34.11
C PHE A 10 0.82 31.45 -35.10
N GLY A 11 0.74 31.72 -36.37
CA GLY A 11 0.43 30.75 -37.42
C GLY A 11 1.43 29.58 -37.43
N LEU A 12 2.73 29.86 -37.34
CA LEU A 12 3.76 28.82 -37.26
C LEU A 12 3.65 27.97 -35.96
N ILE A 13 3.35 28.60 -34.84
CA ILE A 13 3.13 27.88 -33.58
C ILE A 13 1.92 26.93 -33.72
N PHE A 14 0.78 27.40 -34.26
CA PHE A 14 -0.39 26.57 -34.46
C PHE A 14 -0.16 25.45 -35.46
N ILE A 15 0.55 25.67 -36.54
CA ILE A 15 0.88 24.66 -37.55
C ILE A 15 1.85 23.61 -36.96
N SER A 16 2.81 24.03 -36.11
CA SER A 16 3.76 23.11 -35.47
C SER A 16 3.15 22.30 -34.32
N ALA A 17 2.08 22.77 -33.69
CA ALA A 17 1.48 22.14 -32.50
C ALA A 17 1.13 20.66 -32.70
N PRO A 18 0.48 20.21 -33.79
CA PRO A 18 0.18 18.79 -33.98
C PRO A 18 1.45 17.92 -34.05
N PHE A 19 2.54 18.42 -34.68
CA PHE A 19 3.81 17.69 -34.78
C PHE A 19 4.52 17.59 -33.42
N VAL A 20 4.51 18.68 -32.64
CA VAL A 20 5.05 18.69 -31.27
C VAL A 20 4.26 17.75 -30.39
N LEU A 21 2.91 17.84 -30.41
CA LEU A 21 2.04 16.99 -29.62
C LEU A 21 2.22 15.51 -30.01
N TYR A 22 2.31 15.19 -31.31
CA TYR A 22 2.59 13.82 -31.75
C TYR A 22 3.92 13.31 -31.20
N LYS A 23 4.98 14.12 -31.27
CA LYS A 23 6.30 13.73 -30.79
C LYS A 23 6.37 13.55 -29.27
N VAL A 24 5.70 14.43 -28.51
CA VAL A 24 5.62 14.35 -27.05
C VAL A 24 4.72 13.19 -26.58
N SER A 25 3.72 12.80 -27.39
CA SER A 25 2.83 11.69 -27.08
C SER A 25 3.39 10.31 -27.45
N GLN A 26 4.55 10.24 -28.13
CA GLN A 26 5.17 8.94 -28.41
C GLN A 26 5.65 8.30 -27.12
N PRO A 27 5.42 7.00 -26.92
CA PRO A 27 5.95 6.30 -25.77
C PRO A 27 7.48 6.37 -25.78
N ILE A 28 8.07 6.79 -24.68
CA ILE A 28 9.51 6.72 -24.49
C ILE A 28 9.88 5.24 -24.42
N PRO A 29 10.80 4.74 -25.26
CA PRO A 29 11.22 3.34 -25.19
C PRO A 29 11.73 3.05 -23.77
N SER A 30 11.16 2.05 -23.12
CA SER A 30 11.67 1.55 -21.85
C SER A 30 13.00 0.83 -22.13
N ASN A 31 14.08 1.33 -21.56
CA ASN A 31 15.39 0.66 -21.56
C ASN A 31 15.50 -0.35 -20.41
N LEU A 32 14.36 -0.85 -19.89
CA LEU A 32 14.39 -1.89 -18.88
C LEU A 32 15.05 -3.13 -19.46
N GLN A 33 16.19 -3.48 -18.94
CA GLN A 33 16.86 -4.75 -19.24
C GLN A 33 16.15 -5.87 -18.47
N ASP A 34 16.00 -7.01 -19.11
CA ASP A 34 15.54 -8.21 -18.42
C ASP A 34 16.55 -8.59 -17.33
N LEU A 35 16.03 -9.01 -16.18
CA LEU A 35 16.87 -9.49 -15.08
C LEU A 35 17.67 -10.72 -15.53
N THR A 36 18.96 -10.73 -15.20
CA THR A 36 19.79 -11.91 -15.32
C THR A 36 19.33 -13.01 -14.37
N ASP A 37 19.72 -14.25 -14.61
CA ASP A 37 19.32 -15.36 -13.72
C ASP A 37 19.93 -15.19 -12.32
N ASP A 38 21.13 -14.67 -12.19
CA ASP A 38 21.76 -14.34 -10.89
C ASP A 38 20.97 -13.26 -10.11
N GLU A 39 20.44 -12.25 -10.80
CA GLU A 39 19.59 -11.23 -10.18
C GLU A 39 18.23 -11.80 -9.76
N LYS A 40 17.64 -12.68 -10.57
CA LYS A 40 16.40 -13.40 -10.21
C LYS A 40 16.61 -14.27 -8.97
N ASP A 41 17.70 -15.03 -8.92
CA ASP A 41 18.03 -15.89 -7.79
C ASP A 41 18.26 -15.08 -6.50
N LYS A 42 18.92 -13.93 -6.59
CA LYS A 42 19.07 -13.00 -5.46
C LYS A 42 17.72 -12.48 -4.96
N LEU A 43 16.83 -12.06 -5.87
CA LEU A 43 15.49 -11.59 -5.51
C LEU A 43 14.64 -12.71 -4.88
N LEU A 44 14.69 -13.93 -5.44
CA LEU A 44 14.04 -15.09 -4.85
C LEU A 44 14.59 -15.41 -3.46
N GLY A 45 15.90 -15.27 -3.26
CA GLY A 45 16.53 -15.42 -1.95
C GLY A 45 16.03 -14.38 -0.93
N VAL A 46 15.80 -13.13 -1.34
CA VAL A 46 15.17 -12.10 -0.49
C VAL A 46 13.74 -12.47 -0.18
N ALA A 47 12.94 -12.83 -1.19
CA ALA A 47 11.56 -13.24 -1.02
C ALA A 47 11.41 -14.44 -0.08
N ARG A 48 12.31 -15.44 -0.18
CA ARG A 48 12.33 -16.61 0.72
C ARG A 48 12.63 -16.25 2.17
N ARG A 49 13.55 -15.32 2.42
CA ARG A 49 13.84 -14.81 3.77
C ARG A 49 12.66 -14.02 4.33
N THR A 50 12.00 -13.22 3.49
CA THR A 50 10.77 -12.49 3.89
C THR A 50 9.66 -13.47 4.26
N TRP A 51 9.42 -14.50 3.42
CA TRP A 51 8.43 -15.54 3.71
C TRP A 51 8.69 -16.26 5.02
N HIS A 52 9.96 -16.47 5.41
CA HIS A 52 10.31 -17.19 6.62
C HIS A 52 9.71 -16.58 7.89
N TYR A 53 9.56 -15.25 7.96
CA TYR A 53 8.88 -14.60 9.08
C TYR A 53 7.41 -15.04 9.20
N PHE A 54 6.70 -15.06 8.10
CA PHE A 54 5.29 -15.49 8.05
C PHE A 54 5.17 -16.99 8.29
N GLU A 55 5.99 -17.80 7.64
CA GLU A 55 6.04 -19.26 7.79
C GLU A 55 6.21 -19.69 9.26
N LYS A 56 7.07 -18.99 9.99
CA LYS A 56 7.37 -19.25 11.39
C LYS A 56 6.25 -18.85 12.34
N ASN A 57 5.52 -17.78 12.03
CA ASN A 57 4.59 -17.16 12.96
C ASN A 57 3.11 -17.45 12.63
N LEU A 58 2.76 -17.89 11.41
CA LEU A 58 1.38 -18.29 11.07
C LEU A 58 1.04 -19.66 11.64
N THR A 59 0.90 -19.74 12.97
CA THR A 59 0.71 -20.96 13.73
C THR A 59 -0.61 -20.97 14.52
N PRO A 60 -1.12 -22.15 14.92
CA PRO A 60 -2.26 -22.22 15.82
C PRO A 60 -2.06 -21.51 17.16
N GLU A 61 -0.81 -21.47 17.67
CA GLU A 61 -0.43 -20.78 18.89
C GLU A 61 -0.74 -19.28 18.84
N TYR A 62 -0.55 -18.66 17.67
CA TYR A 62 -0.84 -17.25 17.41
C TYR A 62 -2.16 -17.05 16.67
N HIS A 63 -3.07 -18.04 16.70
CA HIS A 63 -4.36 -17.96 16.00
C HIS A 63 -4.25 -17.63 14.51
N TYR A 64 -3.11 -17.98 13.88
CA TYR A 64 -2.78 -17.60 12.50
C TYR A 64 -2.73 -16.07 12.25
N LEU A 65 -2.50 -15.29 13.31
CA LEU A 65 -2.16 -13.86 13.24
C LEU A 65 -0.65 -13.72 13.39
N ILE A 66 -0.06 -12.76 12.68
CA ILE A 66 1.37 -12.50 12.85
C ILE A 66 1.61 -11.41 13.89
N PRO A 67 2.70 -11.52 14.69
CA PRO A 67 3.19 -10.41 15.49
C PRO A 67 3.57 -9.22 14.62
N ASP A 68 3.38 -8.00 15.13
CA ASP A 68 3.66 -6.75 14.42
C ASP A 68 5.14 -6.65 14.03
N ASN A 69 6.04 -6.99 14.95
CA ASN A 69 7.47 -6.89 14.68
C ASN A 69 8.29 -7.90 15.52
N TYR A 70 9.56 -8.04 15.12
CA TYR A 70 10.58 -8.79 15.82
C TYR A 70 11.77 -7.88 16.12
N GLN A 71 12.16 -7.79 17.38
CA GLN A 71 13.27 -6.97 17.85
C GLN A 71 14.31 -7.82 18.54
N GLU A 72 15.53 -7.89 17.96
CA GLU A 72 16.58 -8.79 18.45
C GLU A 72 17.08 -8.45 19.84
N ASN A 73 17.06 -7.16 20.20
CA ASN A 73 17.65 -6.63 21.43
C ASN A 73 16.69 -6.68 22.63
N ARG A 74 15.43 -7.11 22.44
CA ARG A 74 14.44 -7.24 23.50
C ARG A 74 14.42 -8.66 24.06
N GLU A 75 14.10 -8.77 25.36
CA GLU A 75 13.84 -10.06 26.03
C GLU A 75 12.64 -10.77 25.37
N ASP A 76 11.52 -10.07 25.26
CA ASP A 76 10.36 -10.49 24.48
C ASP A 76 10.53 -10.02 23.03
N LYS A 77 11.17 -10.84 22.21
CA LYS A 77 11.56 -10.47 20.83
C LYS A 77 10.39 -10.20 19.90
N LEU A 78 9.22 -10.78 20.16
CA LEU A 78 8.01 -10.61 19.34
C LEU A 78 7.03 -9.68 20.03
N ASP A 79 6.57 -8.66 19.32
CA ASP A 79 5.44 -7.85 19.77
C ASP A 79 4.13 -8.58 19.43
N LEU A 80 3.50 -9.18 20.45
CA LEU A 80 2.30 -10.02 20.30
C LEU A 80 1.01 -9.20 20.18
N ARG A 81 1.08 -8.13 19.38
CA ARG A 81 -0.08 -7.43 18.82
C ARG A 81 -0.10 -7.60 17.29
N THR A 82 -1.22 -7.33 16.66
CA THR A 82 -1.39 -7.36 15.21
C THR A 82 -2.35 -6.27 14.76
N SER A 83 -2.14 -5.76 13.57
CA SER A 83 -2.97 -4.76 12.90
C SER A 83 -3.72 -5.35 11.71
N PRO A 84 -4.72 -4.66 11.15
CA PRO A 84 -5.32 -5.08 9.89
C PRO A 84 -4.33 -5.11 8.74
N THR A 85 -3.27 -4.28 8.74
CA THR A 85 -2.20 -4.31 7.75
C THR A 85 -1.33 -5.56 7.89
N ASP A 86 -1.01 -6.00 9.11
CA ASP A 86 -0.25 -7.24 9.34
C ASP A 86 -1.03 -8.45 8.84
N ILE A 87 -2.33 -8.51 9.16
CA ILE A 87 -3.23 -9.55 8.65
C ILE A 87 -3.29 -9.52 7.11
N ALA A 88 -3.41 -8.32 6.52
CA ALA A 88 -3.41 -8.12 5.08
C ALA A 88 -2.15 -8.67 4.42
N PHE A 89 -0.99 -8.32 4.95
CA PHE A 89 0.29 -8.77 4.41
C PHE A 89 0.57 -10.24 4.67
N SER A 90 0.01 -10.83 5.75
CA SER A 90 0.04 -12.27 5.95
C SER A 90 -0.68 -13.01 4.80
N LEU A 91 -1.86 -12.55 4.43
CA LEU A 91 -2.63 -13.11 3.33
C LEU A 91 -1.88 -12.99 1.99
N LEU A 92 -1.28 -11.81 1.70
CA LEU A 92 -0.49 -11.62 0.49
C LEU A 92 0.80 -12.45 0.49
N ALA A 93 1.46 -12.60 1.64
CA ALA A 93 2.64 -13.43 1.79
C ALA A 93 2.33 -14.90 1.49
N VAL A 94 1.18 -15.42 1.95
CA VAL A 94 0.72 -16.77 1.63
C VAL A 94 0.46 -16.96 0.14
N VAL A 95 -0.24 -16.02 -0.50
CA VAL A 95 -0.48 -16.05 -1.96
C VAL A 95 0.84 -16.00 -2.72
N SER A 96 1.75 -15.09 -2.33
CA SER A 96 3.06 -14.97 -2.97
C SER A 96 3.92 -16.22 -2.79
N ALA A 97 3.85 -16.89 -1.63
CA ALA A 97 4.58 -18.11 -1.35
C ALA A 97 4.12 -19.29 -2.23
N ASP A 98 2.81 -19.39 -2.54
CA ASP A 98 2.30 -20.36 -3.51
C ASP A 98 2.78 -20.03 -4.93
N GLU A 99 2.63 -18.78 -5.37
CA GLU A 99 3.02 -18.36 -6.74
C GLU A 99 4.54 -18.46 -6.98
N LEU A 100 5.37 -18.27 -5.94
CA LEU A 100 6.82 -18.44 -6.00
C LEU A 100 7.28 -19.89 -5.74
N GLY A 101 6.34 -20.81 -5.51
CA GLY A 101 6.65 -22.24 -5.28
C GLY A 101 7.30 -22.55 -3.92
N PHE A 102 7.18 -21.66 -2.93
CA PHE A 102 7.69 -21.90 -1.59
C PHE A 102 6.85 -22.86 -0.78
N ILE A 103 5.53 -22.87 -1.02
CA ILE A 103 4.56 -23.80 -0.44
C ILE A 103 3.66 -24.37 -1.53
N LYS A 104 2.93 -25.42 -1.22
CA LYS A 104 1.94 -26.03 -2.13
C LYS A 104 0.60 -25.29 -2.01
N THR A 105 -0.16 -25.25 -3.10
CA THR A 105 -1.49 -24.59 -3.17
C THR A 105 -2.45 -25.06 -2.06
N ASN A 106 -2.49 -26.35 -1.74
CA ASN A 106 -3.33 -26.85 -0.65
C ASN A 106 -2.94 -26.26 0.71
N GLU A 107 -1.65 -26.03 0.94
CA GLU A 107 -1.15 -25.41 2.15
C GLU A 107 -1.51 -23.90 2.17
N ALA A 108 -1.37 -23.22 1.04
CA ALA A 108 -1.78 -21.82 0.91
C ALA A 108 -3.28 -21.64 1.22
N ILE A 109 -4.16 -22.47 0.62
CA ILE A 109 -5.61 -22.45 0.88
C ILE A 109 -5.90 -22.72 2.36
N ARG A 110 -5.21 -23.68 2.98
CA ARG A 110 -5.37 -24.00 4.41
C ARG A 110 -4.99 -22.79 5.30
N LEU A 111 -3.86 -22.16 5.04
CA LEU A 111 -3.43 -20.99 5.80
C LEU A 111 -4.40 -19.82 5.62
N ILE A 112 -4.81 -19.53 4.38
CA ILE A 112 -5.82 -18.49 4.10
C ILE A 112 -7.12 -18.79 4.85
N SER A 113 -7.62 -20.03 4.81
CA SER A 113 -8.85 -20.40 5.53
C SER A 113 -8.72 -20.13 7.03
N ASN A 114 -7.61 -20.53 7.66
CA ASN A 114 -7.38 -20.32 9.08
C ASN A 114 -7.30 -18.84 9.45
N ILE A 115 -6.61 -18.01 8.64
CA ILE A 115 -6.54 -16.55 8.86
C ILE A 115 -7.94 -15.95 8.74
N ILE A 116 -8.71 -16.32 7.72
CA ILE A 116 -10.06 -15.80 7.50
C ILE A 116 -11.03 -16.24 8.61
N ASP A 117 -10.91 -17.48 9.11
CA ASP A 117 -11.70 -17.97 10.25
C ASP A 117 -11.42 -17.14 11.51
N THR A 118 -10.14 -16.90 11.83
CA THR A 118 -9.75 -16.02 12.93
C THR A 118 -10.27 -14.60 12.75
N VAL A 119 -10.14 -14.04 11.54
CA VAL A 119 -10.65 -12.70 11.24
C VAL A 119 -12.16 -12.60 11.42
N GLU A 120 -12.94 -13.64 11.10
CA GLU A 120 -14.39 -13.60 11.33
C GLU A 120 -14.73 -13.48 12.83
N ASP A 121 -13.94 -14.09 13.70
CA ASP A 121 -14.14 -14.08 15.15
C ASP A 121 -13.71 -12.76 15.82
N LEU A 122 -12.81 -11.99 15.20
CA LEU A 122 -12.39 -10.69 15.72
C LEU A 122 -13.56 -9.69 15.76
N GLU A 123 -13.63 -8.90 16.83
CA GLU A 123 -14.56 -7.77 16.94
C GLU A 123 -14.33 -6.75 15.84
N LYS A 124 -15.40 -6.15 15.32
CA LYS A 124 -15.34 -5.19 14.21
C LYS A 124 -16.26 -3.99 14.42
N TRP A 125 -15.84 -2.83 13.94
CA TRP A 125 -16.68 -1.64 13.85
C TRP A 125 -17.12 -1.40 12.40
N ASN A 126 -18.42 -1.52 12.10
CA ASN A 126 -18.97 -1.38 10.74
C ASN A 126 -18.22 -2.20 9.66
N GLY A 127 -17.75 -3.39 10.02
CA GLY A 127 -16.97 -4.29 9.18
C GLY A 127 -15.47 -4.01 9.15
N HIS A 128 -15.02 -2.91 9.71
CA HIS A 128 -13.60 -2.58 9.88
C HIS A 128 -13.00 -3.28 11.09
N LEU A 129 -11.76 -3.73 10.96
CA LEU A 129 -10.95 -4.19 12.07
C LEU A 129 -10.41 -2.99 12.86
N TYR A 130 -10.15 -3.21 14.16
CA TYR A 130 -9.48 -2.24 15.02
C TYR A 130 -7.97 -2.23 14.82
N ASN A 131 -7.35 -1.17 15.17
CA ASN A 131 -5.91 -1.02 15.21
C ASN A 131 -5.52 -0.70 16.67
N TRP A 132 -5.27 -1.68 17.50
CA TRP A 132 -4.70 -3.01 17.33
C TRP A 132 -5.52 -4.16 17.98
N TYR A 133 -5.07 -5.43 17.82
CA TYR A 133 -5.53 -6.59 18.58
C TYR A 133 -4.37 -7.24 19.33
N SER A 134 -4.64 -7.72 20.54
CA SER A 134 -3.74 -8.65 21.24
C SER A 134 -3.87 -10.04 20.62
N ILE A 135 -2.75 -10.61 20.16
CA ILE A 135 -2.73 -11.99 19.65
C ILE A 135 -3.07 -13.00 20.77
N LYS A 136 -2.64 -12.72 22.01
CA LYS A 136 -2.87 -13.62 23.16
C LYS A 136 -4.34 -13.75 23.53
N THR A 137 -5.10 -12.67 23.44
CA THR A 137 -6.49 -12.61 23.93
C THR A 137 -7.52 -12.46 22.82
N MET A 138 -7.08 -12.24 21.58
CA MET A 138 -7.94 -11.98 20.42
C MET A 138 -8.85 -10.73 20.58
N SER A 139 -8.57 -9.87 21.54
CA SER A 139 -9.35 -8.68 21.85
C SER A 139 -8.75 -7.42 21.24
N ALA A 140 -9.62 -6.47 20.88
CA ALA A 140 -9.20 -5.14 20.46
C ALA A 140 -8.50 -4.42 21.63
N MET A 141 -7.35 -3.80 21.35
CA MET A 141 -6.57 -3.05 22.33
C MET A 141 -7.11 -1.62 22.46
N GLN A 142 -6.82 -1.00 23.63
CA GLN A 142 -7.20 0.38 23.87
C GLN A 142 -6.07 1.34 23.46
N PRO A 143 -6.39 2.53 22.93
CA PRO A 143 -7.73 3.00 22.56
C PRO A 143 -8.29 2.24 21.34
N GLN A 144 -9.61 2.00 21.33
CA GLN A 144 -10.27 1.37 20.18
C GLN A 144 -10.32 2.35 19.00
N PHE A 145 -9.40 2.19 18.09
CA PHE A 145 -9.26 3.03 16.91
C PHE A 145 -9.41 2.22 15.61
N VAL A 146 -10.09 2.78 14.64
CA VAL A 146 -10.21 2.22 13.29
C VAL A 146 -9.40 3.07 12.33
N SER A 147 -8.28 2.54 11.85
CA SER A 147 -7.43 3.22 10.87
C SER A 147 -8.00 3.09 9.45
N THR A 148 -8.04 4.19 8.74
CA THR A 148 -8.49 4.23 7.34
C THR A 148 -7.56 3.47 6.42
N ILE A 149 -6.24 3.63 6.59
CA ILE A 149 -5.23 2.98 5.76
C ILE A 149 -5.22 1.49 6.00
N ASP A 150 -5.20 1.07 7.27
CA ASP A 150 -5.20 -0.34 7.62
C ASP A 150 -6.42 -1.06 7.07
N SER A 151 -7.58 -0.40 7.14
CA SER A 151 -8.81 -0.90 6.51
C SER A 151 -8.67 -1.03 4.99
N GLY A 152 -8.01 -0.08 4.36
CA GLY A 152 -7.76 -0.10 2.91
C GLY A 152 -6.82 -1.23 2.50
N ASN A 153 -5.71 -1.41 3.21
CA ASN A 153 -4.74 -2.47 3.01
C ASN A 153 -5.41 -3.84 3.16
N PHE A 154 -6.21 -4.00 4.22
CA PHE A 154 -6.93 -5.24 4.48
C PHE A 154 -7.92 -5.57 3.37
N VAL A 155 -8.77 -4.63 2.96
CA VAL A 155 -9.75 -4.87 1.89
C VAL A 155 -9.08 -5.12 0.54
N ALA A 156 -7.99 -4.39 0.21
CA ALA A 156 -7.22 -4.63 -1.00
C ALA A 156 -6.65 -6.06 -1.04
N SER A 157 -6.07 -6.50 0.08
CA SER A 157 -5.53 -7.86 0.21
C SER A 157 -6.62 -8.92 0.10
N LEU A 158 -7.79 -8.71 0.71
CA LEU A 158 -8.93 -9.60 0.56
C LEU A 158 -9.38 -9.73 -0.92
N MET A 159 -9.36 -8.62 -1.69
CA MET A 159 -9.68 -8.68 -3.12
C MET A 159 -8.68 -9.51 -3.91
N VAL A 160 -7.39 -9.42 -3.60
CA VAL A 160 -6.35 -10.27 -4.21
C VAL A 160 -6.58 -11.74 -3.85
N VAL A 161 -6.80 -12.03 -2.57
CA VAL A 161 -7.07 -13.39 -2.07
C VAL A 161 -8.32 -13.98 -2.72
N GLN A 162 -9.39 -13.18 -2.87
CA GLN A 162 -10.60 -13.63 -3.57
C GLN A 162 -10.30 -14.10 -4.99
N GLN A 163 -9.51 -13.32 -5.75
CA GLN A 163 -9.13 -13.67 -7.12
C GLN A 163 -8.25 -14.93 -7.16
N PHE A 164 -7.29 -15.03 -6.24
CA PHE A 164 -6.45 -16.21 -6.07
C PHE A 164 -7.31 -17.47 -5.84
N LEU A 165 -8.25 -17.45 -4.89
CA LEU A 165 -9.13 -18.57 -4.57
C LEU A 165 -10.02 -18.95 -5.75
N LEU A 166 -10.56 -17.98 -6.49
CA LEU A 166 -11.35 -18.24 -7.71
C LEU A 166 -10.48 -18.92 -8.79
N ALA A 167 -9.24 -18.46 -8.98
CA ALA A 167 -8.30 -19.09 -9.91
C ALA A 167 -7.92 -20.54 -9.52
N LYS A 168 -7.95 -20.84 -8.21
CA LYS A 168 -7.72 -22.21 -7.68
C LYS A 168 -9.01 -23.02 -7.52
N ASN A 169 -10.17 -22.52 -7.99
CA ASN A 169 -11.50 -23.14 -7.93
C ASN A 169 -12.07 -23.36 -6.51
N ASP A 170 -11.65 -22.58 -5.52
CA ASP A 170 -12.26 -22.56 -4.19
C ASP A 170 -13.31 -21.45 -4.06
N GLU A 171 -14.47 -21.63 -4.72
CA GLU A 171 -15.57 -20.67 -4.68
C GLU A 171 -16.16 -20.48 -3.26
N LYS A 172 -16.11 -21.51 -2.41
CA LYS A 172 -16.69 -21.43 -1.07
C LYS A 172 -15.94 -20.45 -0.20
N LEU A 173 -14.60 -20.56 -0.16
CA LEU A 173 -13.75 -19.66 0.60
C LEU A 173 -13.72 -18.27 -0.05
N ALA A 174 -13.72 -18.17 -1.38
CA ALA A 174 -13.82 -16.92 -2.11
C ALA A 174 -15.08 -16.10 -1.74
N LYS A 175 -16.25 -16.75 -1.63
CA LYS A 175 -17.51 -16.12 -1.17
C LYS A 175 -17.44 -15.66 0.29
N LYS A 176 -16.69 -16.36 1.14
CA LYS A 176 -16.44 -15.95 2.53
C LYS A 176 -15.62 -14.67 2.59
N VAL A 177 -14.53 -14.59 1.81
CA VAL A 177 -13.69 -13.41 1.65
C VAL A 177 -14.48 -12.23 1.07
N GLU A 178 -15.30 -12.46 0.03
CA GLU A 178 -16.17 -11.45 -0.57
C GLU A 178 -17.11 -10.79 0.45
N ARG A 179 -17.66 -11.55 1.39
CA ARG A 179 -18.53 -10.98 2.45
C ARG A 179 -17.76 -9.99 3.34
N LEU A 180 -16.51 -10.28 3.69
CA LEU A 180 -15.67 -9.35 4.46
C LEU A 180 -15.44 -8.06 3.68
N VAL A 181 -15.10 -8.17 2.38
CA VAL A 181 -14.94 -7.00 1.49
C VAL A 181 -16.22 -6.15 1.46
N ARG A 182 -17.39 -6.77 1.27
CA ARG A 182 -18.67 -6.03 1.18
C ARG A 182 -19.09 -5.38 2.49
N ASN A 183 -18.80 -6.02 3.61
CA ASN A 183 -19.21 -5.54 4.94
C ASN A 183 -18.38 -4.35 5.43
N THR A 184 -17.16 -4.15 4.92
CA THR A 184 -16.32 -3.01 5.29
C THR A 184 -16.81 -1.73 4.61
N ASN A 185 -17.30 -0.76 5.37
CA ASN A 185 -18.00 0.43 4.82
C ASN A 185 -17.16 1.70 4.97
N PHE A 186 -16.45 2.07 3.92
CA PHE A 186 -15.57 3.25 3.89
C PHE A 186 -16.31 4.60 3.98
N LYS A 187 -17.63 4.67 3.72
CA LYS A 187 -18.39 5.91 3.89
C LYS A 187 -18.30 6.47 5.30
N LYS A 188 -18.12 5.60 6.29
CA LYS A 188 -18.01 6.00 7.70
C LYS A 188 -16.71 6.73 8.05
N LEU A 189 -15.68 6.55 7.24
CA LEU A 189 -14.37 7.19 7.38
C LEU A 189 -14.20 8.43 6.47
N TYR A 190 -15.18 8.67 5.60
CA TYR A 190 -15.18 9.77 4.63
C TYR A 190 -15.83 11.03 5.23
N ASN A 191 -15.15 12.17 5.14
CA ASN A 191 -15.59 13.38 5.79
C ASN A 191 -16.25 14.39 4.82
N LYS A 192 -16.77 15.50 5.38
CA LYS A 192 -17.45 16.55 4.62
C LYS A 192 -16.52 17.36 3.70
N LYS A 193 -15.19 17.18 3.79
CA LYS A 193 -14.20 17.85 2.92
C LYS A 193 -13.87 17.01 1.67
N ASP A 194 -14.64 15.96 1.40
CA ASP A 194 -14.42 15.01 0.30
C ASP A 194 -13.05 14.28 0.36
N VAL A 195 -12.51 14.07 1.57
CA VAL A 195 -11.32 13.30 1.84
C VAL A 195 -11.54 12.34 3.00
N PHE A 196 -10.68 11.34 3.13
CA PHE A 196 -10.71 10.45 4.27
C PHE A 196 -10.11 11.11 5.52
N SER A 197 -10.75 10.89 6.68
CA SER A 197 -10.09 11.05 7.97
C SER A 197 -9.01 9.98 8.12
N ILE A 198 -7.98 10.20 8.96
CA ILE A 198 -6.98 9.16 9.25
C ILE A 198 -7.61 7.95 9.95
N GLY A 199 -8.75 8.14 10.62
CA GLY A 199 -9.47 7.06 11.26
C GLY A 199 -10.65 7.55 12.10
N TYR A 200 -11.23 6.61 12.85
CA TYR A 200 -12.35 6.81 13.76
C TYR A 200 -11.99 6.31 15.16
N ASP A 201 -12.12 7.18 16.15
CA ASP A 201 -12.02 6.82 17.55
C ASP A 201 -13.39 6.32 18.03
N VAL A 202 -13.44 5.05 18.43
CA VAL A 202 -14.69 4.41 18.83
C VAL A 202 -15.14 4.86 20.22
N ASN A 203 -14.19 5.14 21.11
CA ASN A 203 -14.48 5.57 22.48
C ASN A 203 -15.06 7.01 22.48
N GLU A 204 -14.49 7.88 21.65
CA GLU A 204 -14.97 9.26 21.47
C GLU A 204 -16.15 9.36 20.50
N ALA A 205 -16.49 8.27 19.80
CA ALA A 205 -17.50 8.20 18.74
C ALA A 205 -17.30 9.30 17.67
N ALA A 206 -16.05 9.59 17.28
CA ALA A 206 -15.67 10.69 16.41
C ALA A 206 -14.64 10.31 15.36
N LEU A 207 -14.75 10.95 14.18
CA LEU A 207 -13.67 10.95 13.20
C LEU A 207 -12.50 11.78 13.72
N SER A 208 -11.27 11.32 13.47
CA SER A 208 -10.08 12.12 13.70
C SER A 208 -10.15 13.44 12.92
N ILE A 209 -9.63 14.51 13.49
CA ILE A 209 -9.54 15.84 12.86
C ILE A 209 -8.53 15.89 11.71
N TYR A 210 -7.58 14.95 11.70
CA TYR A 210 -6.55 14.81 10.67
C TYR A 210 -7.09 14.03 9.48
N ASN A 211 -6.58 14.35 8.27
CA ASN A 211 -7.14 13.81 7.04
C ASN A 211 -6.04 13.36 6.09
N TYR A 212 -6.29 12.30 5.35
CA TYR A 212 -5.47 11.87 4.23
C TYR A 212 -5.86 12.65 2.98
N ASN A 213 -5.10 13.69 2.68
CA ASN A 213 -5.36 14.56 1.53
C ASN A 213 -4.22 14.58 0.49
N LYS A 214 -3.14 13.81 0.68
CA LYS A 214 -2.03 13.73 -0.28
C LYS A 214 -2.25 12.59 -1.28
N PHE A 215 -2.00 12.88 -2.57
CA PHE A 215 -2.08 11.87 -3.62
C PHE A 215 -0.90 10.87 -3.58
N ALA A 216 0.31 11.37 -3.32
CA ALA A 216 1.50 10.53 -3.14
C ALA A 216 1.61 10.08 -1.68
N SER A 217 0.67 9.25 -1.26
CA SER A 217 0.58 8.69 0.09
C SER A 217 0.10 7.24 0.00
N GLU A 218 0.36 6.47 1.03
CA GLU A 218 -0.14 5.12 1.21
C GLU A 218 -1.68 5.05 1.18
N SER A 219 -2.35 6.13 1.62
CA SER A 219 -3.82 6.24 1.58
C SER A 219 -4.42 6.23 0.17
N ARG A 220 -3.59 6.40 -0.88
CA ARG A 220 -4.03 6.30 -2.28
C ARG A 220 -4.65 4.95 -2.59
N LEU A 221 -4.13 3.86 -2.00
CA LEU A 221 -4.72 2.52 -2.15
C LEU A 221 -6.13 2.49 -1.59
N THR A 222 -6.34 2.98 -0.36
CA THR A 222 -7.67 3.07 0.26
C THR A 222 -8.63 3.89 -0.58
N SER A 223 -8.17 5.03 -1.10
CA SER A 223 -8.96 5.90 -1.98
C SER A 223 -9.42 5.17 -3.23
N PHE A 224 -8.51 4.43 -3.88
CA PHE A 224 -8.82 3.63 -5.06
C PHE A 224 -9.84 2.52 -4.76
N ILE A 225 -9.63 1.75 -3.71
CA ILE A 225 -10.51 0.63 -3.30
C ILE A 225 -11.91 1.13 -2.93
N ALA A 226 -12.00 2.21 -2.15
CA ALA A 226 -13.28 2.77 -1.74
C ALA A 226 -14.10 3.33 -2.92
N ILE A 227 -13.44 3.92 -3.92
CA ILE A 227 -14.08 4.33 -5.18
C ILE A 227 -14.52 3.10 -5.99
N ALA A 228 -13.67 2.10 -6.14
CA ALA A 228 -13.97 0.87 -6.87
C ALA A 228 -15.17 0.10 -6.26
N LYS A 229 -15.30 0.11 -4.93
CA LYS A 229 -16.46 -0.44 -4.20
C LYS A 229 -17.73 0.41 -4.34
N GLY A 230 -17.63 1.66 -4.81
CA GLY A 230 -18.74 2.61 -4.82
C GLY A 230 -19.11 3.19 -3.44
N ASP A 231 -18.22 3.09 -2.46
CA ASP A 231 -18.43 3.64 -1.12
C ASP A 231 -18.27 5.16 -1.10
N VAL A 232 -17.38 5.70 -1.95
CA VAL A 232 -17.15 7.13 -2.11
C VAL A 232 -17.16 7.54 -3.58
N PRO A 233 -17.49 8.80 -3.90
CA PRO A 233 -17.57 9.24 -5.28
C PRO A 233 -16.19 9.38 -5.92
N SER A 234 -16.10 9.18 -7.24
CA SER A 234 -14.84 9.31 -8.00
C SER A 234 -14.21 10.71 -7.91
N LYS A 235 -14.99 11.76 -7.61
CA LYS A 235 -14.45 13.11 -7.39
C LYS A 235 -13.41 13.17 -6.28
N HIS A 236 -13.50 12.27 -5.28
CA HIS A 236 -12.50 12.13 -4.21
C HIS A 236 -11.06 12.05 -4.74
N TRP A 237 -10.84 11.29 -5.81
CA TRP A 237 -9.52 11.14 -6.44
C TRP A 237 -8.92 12.46 -6.91
N PHE A 238 -9.79 13.37 -7.35
CA PHE A 238 -9.38 14.69 -7.85
C PHE A 238 -9.21 15.72 -6.73
N CYS A 239 -9.79 15.47 -5.55
CA CYS A 239 -9.62 16.30 -4.36
C CYS A 239 -8.29 16.06 -3.65
N LEU A 240 -7.60 14.95 -3.94
CA LEU A 240 -6.29 14.68 -3.36
C LEU A 240 -5.24 15.67 -3.90
N ASP A 241 -4.48 16.25 -2.99
CA ASP A 241 -3.43 17.24 -3.31
C ASP A 241 -2.29 16.60 -4.10
N LYS A 242 -1.93 17.25 -5.18
CA LYS A 242 -0.88 16.87 -6.13
C LYS A 242 0.24 17.92 -6.18
N SER A 243 0.54 18.52 -5.02
CA SER A 243 1.64 19.49 -4.93
C SER A 243 2.96 18.88 -5.34
N LEU A 244 3.66 19.57 -6.23
CA LEU A 244 4.97 19.18 -6.74
C LEU A 244 6.07 19.87 -5.93
N THR A 245 7.16 19.17 -5.77
CA THR A 245 8.42 19.70 -5.26
C THR A 245 9.58 19.28 -6.16
N SER A 246 10.75 19.84 -5.94
CA SER A 246 11.95 19.50 -6.68
C SER A 246 13.14 19.41 -5.74
N PHE A 247 14.02 18.46 -6.06
CA PHE A 247 15.32 18.31 -5.42
C PHE A 247 16.34 17.98 -6.49
N ASN A 248 17.41 18.76 -6.56
CA ASN A 248 18.36 18.73 -7.68
C ASN A 248 17.64 18.84 -9.04
N HIS A 249 17.76 17.84 -9.91
CA HIS A 249 17.17 17.83 -11.24
C HIS A 249 15.86 17.01 -11.33
N ALA A 250 15.46 16.34 -10.24
CA ALA A 250 14.25 15.55 -10.20
C ALA A 250 13.07 16.32 -9.60
N LYS A 251 11.87 15.92 -9.98
CA LYS A 251 10.61 16.48 -9.51
C LYS A 251 9.66 15.37 -9.15
N GLY A 252 8.88 15.55 -8.09
CA GLY A 252 7.88 14.58 -7.69
C GLY A 252 6.81 15.21 -6.81
N LEU A 253 5.78 14.45 -6.54
CA LEU A 253 4.73 14.81 -5.59
C LEU A 253 5.26 14.68 -4.17
N ILE A 254 4.81 15.59 -3.31
CA ILE A 254 5.11 15.50 -1.87
C ILE A 254 4.12 14.57 -1.17
N SER A 255 4.66 13.76 -0.24
CA SER A 255 3.89 12.99 0.74
C SER A 255 3.81 13.73 2.07
N TRP A 256 3.49 13.05 3.17
CA TRP A 256 3.45 13.64 4.51
C TRP A 256 4.83 13.77 5.14
N SER A 257 5.55 12.66 5.25
CA SER A 257 6.88 12.60 5.88
C SER A 257 8.00 12.17 4.93
N GLY A 258 7.65 11.65 3.74
CA GLY A 258 8.63 11.28 2.72
C GLY A 258 9.20 9.87 2.89
N THR A 259 8.55 9.02 3.67
CA THR A 259 9.01 7.66 3.95
C THR A 259 8.79 6.72 2.77
N SER A 260 9.53 5.61 2.76
CA SER A 260 9.39 4.56 1.75
C SER A 260 8.00 3.93 1.80
N PHE A 261 7.44 3.76 2.99
CA PHE A 261 6.09 3.22 3.15
C PHE A 261 5.05 4.11 2.46
N GLU A 262 5.07 5.41 2.72
CA GLU A 262 4.13 6.37 2.10
C GLU A 262 4.16 6.31 0.57
N TYR A 263 5.36 6.29 -0.03
CA TYR A 263 5.48 6.31 -1.49
C TYR A 263 5.22 4.95 -2.14
N TYR A 264 5.79 3.86 -1.60
CA TYR A 264 5.88 2.59 -2.32
C TYR A 264 4.85 1.55 -1.89
N MET A 265 4.19 1.65 -0.72
CA MET A 265 3.19 0.68 -0.31
C MET A 265 2.06 0.51 -1.35
N PRO A 266 1.47 1.58 -1.92
CA PRO A 266 0.48 1.40 -2.97
C PRO A 266 1.00 0.68 -4.23
N TYR A 267 2.30 0.73 -4.50
CA TYR A 267 2.91 0.07 -5.65
C TYR A 267 2.86 -1.46 -5.54
N LEU A 268 2.71 -2.02 -4.33
CA LEU A 268 2.49 -3.45 -4.13
C LEU A 268 1.17 -3.95 -4.73
N PHE A 269 0.18 -3.07 -4.86
CA PHE A 269 -1.18 -3.40 -5.32
C PHE A 269 -1.53 -2.75 -6.66
N MET A 270 -1.00 -1.56 -6.91
CA MET A 270 -1.36 -0.71 -8.04
C MET A 270 -0.24 -0.73 -9.07
N LYS A 271 -0.60 -1.04 -10.31
CA LYS A 271 0.38 -1.01 -11.41
C LYS A 271 0.97 0.39 -11.57
N ASN A 272 2.29 0.48 -11.64
CA ASN A 272 2.98 1.67 -12.09
C ASN A 272 3.06 1.68 -13.62
N TYR A 273 2.86 2.85 -14.20
CA TYR A 273 2.95 3.06 -15.64
C TYR A 273 4.15 3.96 -15.93
N PRO A 274 5.10 3.53 -16.76
CA PRO A 274 6.28 4.33 -17.11
C PRO A 274 5.91 5.72 -17.64
N ASN A 275 6.74 6.71 -17.34
CA ASN A 275 6.59 8.11 -17.80
C ASN A 275 5.32 8.80 -17.31
N THR A 276 4.72 8.33 -16.22
CA THR A 276 3.61 9.01 -15.54
C THR A 276 4.13 9.86 -14.38
N LEU A 277 3.28 10.76 -13.88
CA LEU A 277 3.58 11.58 -12.71
C LEU A 277 3.95 10.73 -11.48
N LEU A 278 3.33 9.55 -11.30
CA LEU A 278 3.67 8.65 -10.21
C LEU A 278 5.01 7.96 -10.43
N ASP A 279 5.31 7.56 -11.64
CA ASP A 279 6.60 6.97 -12.00
C ASP A 279 7.75 7.94 -11.70
N GLU A 280 7.63 9.18 -12.15
CA GLU A 280 8.59 10.24 -11.82
C GLU A 280 8.66 10.51 -10.30
N THR A 281 7.53 10.41 -9.61
CA THR A 281 7.49 10.57 -8.14
C THR A 281 8.25 9.46 -7.44
N TYR A 282 8.17 8.22 -7.90
CA TYR A 282 8.94 7.11 -7.33
C TYR A 282 10.45 7.30 -7.56
N HIS A 283 10.86 7.71 -8.75
CA HIS A 283 12.25 8.06 -9.03
C HIS A 283 12.75 9.21 -8.17
N PHE A 284 11.93 10.25 -8.01
CA PHE A 284 12.21 11.39 -7.13
C PHE A 284 12.40 10.95 -5.68
N ALA A 285 11.47 10.16 -5.12
CA ALA A 285 11.54 9.67 -3.74
C ALA A 285 12.80 8.82 -3.50
N HIS A 286 13.10 7.90 -4.44
CA HIS A 286 14.31 7.08 -4.40
C HIS A 286 15.58 7.94 -4.34
N MET A 287 15.69 8.91 -5.23
CA MET A 287 16.85 9.79 -5.30
C MET A 287 16.99 10.63 -4.01
N CYS A 288 15.89 11.22 -3.53
CA CYS A 288 15.91 12.02 -2.31
C CYS A 288 16.38 11.21 -1.10
N GLN A 289 15.84 10.01 -0.90
CA GLN A 289 16.22 9.15 0.23
C GLN A 289 17.67 8.69 0.14
N LYS A 290 18.12 8.31 -1.07
CA LYS A 290 19.51 7.90 -1.31
C LYS A 290 20.50 9.03 -1.01
N GLU A 291 20.24 10.23 -1.51
CA GLU A 291 21.13 11.37 -1.28
C GLU A 291 21.09 11.86 0.17
N TYR A 292 19.90 11.83 0.81
CA TYR A 292 19.78 12.17 2.23
C TYR A 292 20.61 11.23 3.10
N MET A 293 20.48 9.92 2.94
CA MET A 293 21.26 8.96 3.72
C MET A 293 22.77 9.09 3.45
N ALA A 294 23.17 9.27 2.20
CA ALA A 294 24.58 9.51 1.85
C ALA A 294 25.14 10.82 2.42
N SER A 295 24.29 11.81 2.74
CA SER A 295 24.68 13.06 3.41
C SER A 295 24.94 12.86 4.90
N ILE A 296 24.32 11.86 5.52
CA ILE A 296 24.54 11.50 6.93
C ILE A 296 25.82 10.64 7.04
N ASP A 297 25.84 9.50 6.38
CA ASP A 297 27.01 8.64 6.27
C ASP A 297 26.88 7.79 4.99
N LYS A 298 27.94 7.81 4.16
CA LYS A 298 28.01 7.05 2.89
C LYS A 298 28.02 5.53 3.08
N ALA A 299 28.34 5.06 4.28
CA ALA A 299 28.33 3.62 4.61
C ALA A 299 26.93 3.11 4.98
N LEU A 300 25.97 4.01 5.28
CA LEU A 300 24.61 3.61 5.62
C LEU A 300 23.84 3.17 4.36
N PRO A 301 23.05 2.10 4.45
CA PRO A 301 22.09 1.78 3.39
C PRO A 301 21.08 2.90 3.26
N TRP A 302 20.63 3.14 2.02
CA TRP A 302 19.56 4.10 1.80
C TRP A 302 18.19 3.45 2.02
N GLY A 303 17.19 4.29 2.32
CA GLY A 303 15.82 3.91 2.58
C GLY A 303 15.38 4.38 3.96
N ILE A 304 14.28 5.11 3.99
CA ILE A 304 13.72 5.67 5.22
C ILE A 304 12.27 5.23 5.27
N SER A 305 11.93 4.49 6.32
CA SER A 305 10.55 4.06 6.57
C SER A 305 10.29 3.99 8.06
N GLU A 306 9.05 3.82 8.41
CA GLU A 306 8.62 3.57 9.77
C GLU A 306 9.26 2.29 10.29
N CYS A 307 9.71 2.31 11.52
CA CYS A 307 10.24 1.15 12.21
C CYS A 307 9.92 1.24 13.71
N ALA A 308 9.90 0.08 14.37
CA ALA A 308 9.82 0.02 15.82
C ALA A 308 11.23 0.12 16.41
N TYR A 309 11.35 0.84 17.52
CA TYR A 309 12.56 0.93 18.32
C TYR A 309 12.42 0.05 19.57
N ASP A 310 13.53 -0.51 20.05
CA ASP A 310 13.56 -1.35 21.25
C ASP A 310 13.49 -0.56 22.57
N GLU A 311 13.71 0.74 22.50
CA GLU A 311 13.71 1.66 23.64
C GLU A 311 12.54 2.67 23.56
N LEU A 312 11.34 2.20 23.28
CA LEU A 312 10.15 3.03 23.45
C LEU A 312 9.65 2.90 24.89
N ASP A 313 9.62 4.05 25.57
CA ASP A 313 9.04 4.24 26.90
C ASP A 313 7.56 3.87 26.98
#